data_e7c96e86a46a3fe1b6303e4405cb679a
#
_entry.id   e7c96e86a46a3fe1b6303e4405cb679a
#
_cell.length_a   1.000
_cell.length_b   1.000
_cell.length_c   1.000
_cell.angle_alpha   90.00
_cell.angle_beta   90.00
_cell.angle_gamma   90.00
#
_symmetry.space_group_name_H-M   'P 1'
#
loop_
_entity.id
_entity.type
_entity.pdbx_description
1 polymer ?
#
loop_
_entity_poly.entity_id
_entity_poly.type
_entity_poly.pdbx_seq_one_letter_code
_entity_poly.pdbx_strand_id
1 'polypeptide(L)'
;TQHSVRELQAMGISPNIIVLRCDEPLEPEIFKKIAMFCNVKPDCVIENVTLPNLYEAPLMLEKSDFSLIVCRELGLWTRAPELSQWKALVERIKSAGRHVTIGLVGKYVQLHDAYLSVAEALHHAGYACGATVDIKWIDSETVTDENAAEIFSGCDGMIVPGGFGDRGIGGM
;
A
#
# COMPACT_ATOMS: atom_id res chain seq x y z
N THR A 1 -19.11 -7.15 -7.18
CA THR A 1 -19.49 -5.73 -7.32
C THR A 1 -21.01 -5.56 -7.40
N GLN A 2 -21.73 -6.13 -8.39
CA GLN A 2 -23.17 -5.92 -8.55
C GLN A 2 -23.98 -6.31 -7.29
N HIS A 3 -23.66 -7.44 -6.67
CA HIS A 3 -24.31 -7.86 -5.41
C HIS A 3 -24.08 -6.83 -4.30
N SER A 4 -22.84 -6.41 -4.07
CA SER A 4 -22.51 -5.42 -3.04
C SER A 4 -23.20 -4.08 -3.26
N VAL A 5 -23.34 -3.64 -4.52
CA VAL A 5 -24.07 -2.40 -4.84
C VAL A 5 -25.58 -2.55 -4.57
N ARG A 6 -26.16 -3.71 -4.88
CA ARG A 6 -27.59 -3.97 -4.56
C ARG A 6 -27.84 -3.97 -3.06
N GLU A 7 -26.99 -4.59 -2.28
CA GLU A 7 -27.07 -4.58 -0.81
C GLU A 7 -26.99 -3.13 -0.26
N LEU A 8 -26.06 -2.33 -0.80
CA LEU A 8 -25.93 -0.92 -0.44
C LEU A 8 -27.19 -0.12 -0.79
N GLN A 9 -27.74 -0.33 -1.98
CA GLN A 9 -28.98 0.31 -2.44
C GLN A 9 -30.19 -0.12 -1.63
N ALA A 10 -30.25 -1.38 -1.18
CA ALA A 10 -31.32 -1.86 -0.28
C ALA A 10 -31.32 -1.13 1.07
N MET A 11 -30.17 -0.62 1.49
CA MET A 11 -30.02 0.25 2.69
C MET A 11 -30.30 1.74 2.42
N GLY A 12 -30.73 2.09 1.20
CA GLY A 12 -31.03 3.46 0.80
C GLY A 12 -29.82 4.30 0.36
N ILE A 13 -28.66 3.67 0.13
CA ILE A 13 -27.43 4.35 -0.29
C ILE A 13 -27.12 3.99 -1.74
N SER A 14 -26.98 5.00 -2.61
CA SER A 14 -26.55 4.81 -3.99
C SER A 14 -25.11 5.32 -4.16
N PRO A 15 -24.17 4.48 -4.66
CA PRO A 15 -22.83 4.94 -4.94
C PRO A 15 -22.81 5.88 -6.14
N ASN A 16 -21.95 6.89 -6.10
CA ASN A 16 -21.69 7.76 -7.25
C ASN A 16 -20.52 7.26 -8.08
N ILE A 17 -19.53 6.64 -7.42
CA ILE A 17 -18.32 6.11 -8.05
C ILE A 17 -18.11 4.69 -7.56
N ILE A 18 -17.69 3.81 -8.46
CA ILE A 18 -17.34 2.41 -8.17
C ILE A 18 -15.88 2.21 -8.53
N VAL A 19 -15.06 1.85 -7.54
CA VAL A 19 -13.66 1.47 -7.76
C VAL A 19 -13.56 -0.05 -7.73
N LEU A 20 -13.12 -0.64 -8.84
CA LEU A 20 -13.02 -2.08 -9.06
C LEU A 20 -11.63 -2.58 -8.71
N ARG A 21 -11.47 -3.26 -7.60
CA ARG A 21 -10.22 -3.95 -7.28
C ARG A 21 -10.08 -5.19 -8.16
N CYS A 22 -9.00 -5.28 -8.93
CA CYS A 22 -8.71 -6.37 -9.86
C CYS A 22 -7.21 -6.67 -9.90
N ASP A 23 -6.84 -7.88 -10.30
CA ASP A 23 -5.43 -8.27 -10.42
C ASP A 23 -4.86 -7.91 -11.79
N GLU A 24 -5.72 -7.87 -12.81
CA GLU A 24 -5.36 -7.52 -14.18
C GLU A 24 -6.29 -6.42 -14.73
N PRO A 25 -5.85 -5.66 -15.74
CA PRO A 25 -6.69 -4.67 -16.41
C PRO A 25 -7.99 -5.28 -16.93
N LEU A 26 -9.09 -4.55 -16.81
CA LEU A 26 -10.42 -5.00 -17.21
C LEU A 26 -10.73 -4.61 -18.65
N GLU A 27 -11.45 -5.50 -19.35
CA GLU A 27 -11.97 -5.21 -20.68
C GLU A 27 -12.99 -4.05 -20.65
N PRO A 28 -12.99 -3.16 -21.67
CA PRO A 28 -13.86 -1.99 -21.71
C PRO A 28 -15.34 -2.28 -21.55
N GLU A 29 -15.79 -3.46 -21.99
CA GLU A 29 -17.19 -3.89 -21.88
C GLU A 29 -17.63 -4.12 -20.43
N ILE A 30 -16.70 -4.50 -19.53
CA ILE A 30 -16.97 -4.72 -18.10
C ILE A 30 -17.38 -3.40 -17.45
N PHE A 31 -16.70 -2.29 -17.76
CA PHE A 31 -17.03 -0.96 -17.24
C PHE A 31 -18.46 -0.55 -17.62
N LYS A 32 -18.83 -0.71 -18.90
CA LYS A 32 -20.17 -0.40 -19.40
C LYS A 32 -21.23 -1.25 -18.70
N LYS A 33 -20.96 -2.55 -18.55
CA LYS A 33 -21.86 -3.48 -17.89
C LYS A 33 -22.07 -3.09 -16.42
N ILE A 34 -21.02 -2.78 -15.69
CA ILE A 34 -21.10 -2.38 -14.27
C ILE A 34 -21.81 -1.05 -14.15
N ALA A 35 -21.50 -0.06 -14.96
CA ALA A 35 -22.16 1.23 -14.98
C ALA A 35 -23.68 1.07 -15.16
N MET A 36 -24.10 0.27 -16.14
CA MET A 36 -25.51 0.00 -16.41
C MET A 36 -26.21 -0.72 -15.26
N PHE A 37 -25.63 -1.80 -14.73
CA PHE A 37 -26.26 -2.61 -13.67
C PHE A 37 -26.24 -1.94 -12.29
N CYS A 38 -25.30 -1.04 -12.05
CA CYS A 38 -25.17 -0.33 -10.78
C CYS A 38 -25.73 1.10 -10.81
N ASN A 39 -26.27 1.51 -11.98
CA ASN A 39 -26.86 2.84 -12.20
C ASN A 39 -25.89 3.99 -11.84
N VAL A 40 -24.66 3.88 -12.31
CA VAL A 40 -23.64 4.95 -12.20
C VAL A 40 -23.22 5.42 -13.59
N LYS A 41 -22.63 6.60 -13.68
CA LYS A 41 -22.12 7.11 -14.96
C LYS A 41 -20.98 6.19 -15.46
N PRO A 42 -20.83 5.98 -16.77
CA PRO A 42 -19.78 5.10 -17.30
C PRO A 42 -18.36 5.49 -16.90
N ASP A 43 -18.08 6.78 -16.79
CA ASP A 43 -16.78 7.33 -16.37
C ASP A 43 -16.58 7.29 -14.85
N CYS A 44 -17.62 6.96 -14.09
CA CYS A 44 -17.55 6.75 -12.63
C CYS A 44 -17.26 5.30 -12.25
N VAL A 45 -16.93 4.43 -13.19
CA VAL A 45 -16.44 3.08 -12.92
C VAL A 45 -14.94 3.08 -13.19
N ILE A 46 -14.16 2.95 -12.13
CA ILE A 46 -12.69 3.08 -12.14
C ILE A 46 -12.07 1.75 -11.80
N GLU A 47 -11.05 1.33 -12.53
CA GLU A 47 -10.26 0.15 -12.16
C GLU A 47 -9.16 0.52 -11.13
N ASN A 48 -8.87 -0.43 -10.25
CA ASN A 48 -7.76 -0.37 -9.31
C ASN A 48 -7.00 -1.70 -9.40
N VAL A 49 -6.07 -1.76 -10.34
CA VAL A 49 -5.26 -2.94 -10.62
C VAL A 49 -4.23 -3.17 -9.51
N THR A 50 -3.91 -4.44 -9.23
CA THR A 50 -2.80 -4.79 -8.34
C THR A 50 -1.49 -4.26 -8.92
N LEU A 51 -0.74 -3.50 -8.13
CA LEU A 51 0.50 -2.87 -8.54
C LEU A 51 1.66 -3.47 -7.77
N PRO A 52 2.85 -3.60 -8.39
CA PRO A 52 4.07 -4.05 -7.71
C PRO A 52 4.47 -3.11 -6.57
N ASN A 53 4.18 -1.82 -6.72
CA ASN A 53 4.48 -0.78 -5.74
C ASN A 53 3.23 0.06 -5.49
N LEU A 54 2.83 0.14 -4.23
CA LEU A 54 1.64 0.90 -3.82
C LEU A 54 1.72 2.39 -4.19
N TYR A 55 2.93 2.97 -4.23
CA TYR A 55 3.14 4.38 -4.59
C TYR A 55 2.83 4.70 -6.07
N GLU A 56 2.61 3.68 -6.90
CA GLU A 56 2.13 3.87 -8.27
C GLU A 56 0.60 4.08 -8.34
N ALA A 57 -0.14 3.75 -7.27
CA ALA A 57 -1.60 3.80 -7.27
C ALA A 57 -2.18 5.21 -7.61
N PRO A 58 -1.68 6.33 -7.08
CA PRO A 58 -2.15 7.65 -7.47
C PRO A 58 -1.98 7.92 -8.97
N LEU A 59 -0.85 7.50 -9.55
CA LEU A 59 -0.60 7.69 -10.99
C LEU A 59 -1.51 6.81 -11.85
N MET A 60 -1.81 5.60 -11.39
CA MET A 60 -2.74 4.70 -12.06
C MET A 60 -4.16 5.26 -12.04
N LEU A 61 -4.65 5.71 -10.88
CA LEU A 61 -6.00 6.28 -10.75
C LEU A 61 -6.17 7.53 -11.59
N GLU A 62 -5.16 8.39 -11.66
CA GLU A 62 -5.20 9.61 -12.47
C GLU A 62 -5.15 9.37 -14.00
N LYS A 63 -4.79 8.16 -14.46
CA LYS A 63 -5.00 7.79 -15.89
C LYS A 63 -6.47 7.82 -16.30
N SER A 64 -7.38 7.68 -15.34
CA SER A 64 -8.84 7.73 -15.51
C SER A 64 -9.44 9.06 -15.02
N ASP A 65 -8.64 10.10 -14.83
CA ASP A 65 -9.06 11.41 -14.29
C ASP A 65 -9.82 11.29 -12.95
N PHE A 66 -9.41 10.34 -12.09
CA PHE A 66 -10.15 9.98 -10.88
C PHE A 66 -10.39 11.18 -9.95
N SER A 67 -9.40 12.03 -9.73
CA SER A 67 -9.55 13.23 -8.89
C SER A 67 -10.58 14.21 -9.43
N LEU A 68 -10.60 14.43 -10.75
CA LEU A 68 -11.57 15.29 -11.41
C LEU A 68 -12.99 14.73 -11.33
N ILE A 69 -13.12 13.41 -11.50
CA ILE A 69 -14.41 12.69 -11.37
C ILE A 69 -14.94 12.82 -9.94
N VAL A 70 -14.10 12.58 -8.92
CA VAL A 70 -14.49 12.73 -7.51
C VAL A 70 -14.94 14.14 -7.22
N CYS A 71 -14.18 15.16 -7.61
CA CYS A 71 -14.55 16.55 -7.39
C CYS A 71 -15.84 16.93 -8.13
N ARG A 72 -16.03 16.45 -9.36
CA ARG A 72 -17.28 16.67 -10.10
C ARG A 72 -18.49 16.07 -9.38
N GLU A 73 -18.39 14.83 -8.89
CA GLU A 73 -19.50 14.18 -8.16
C GLU A 73 -19.78 14.83 -6.81
N LEU A 74 -18.80 15.48 -6.22
CA LEU A 74 -18.96 16.29 -4.99
C LEU A 74 -19.41 17.73 -5.27
N GLY A 75 -19.58 18.14 -6.53
CA GLY A 75 -19.90 19.52 -6.89
C GLY A 75 -18.75 20.51 -6.63
N LEU A 76 -17.54 20.05 -6.55
CA LEU A 76 -16.34 20.84 -6.33
C LEU A 76 -15.67 21.17 -7.66
N TRP A 77 -15.18 22.41 -7.77
CA TRP A 77 -14.33 22.79 -8.90
C TRP A 77 -12.87 22.58 -8.53
N THR A 78 -12.10 21.94 -9.41
CA THR A 78 -10.67 21.75 -9.26
C THR A 78 -9.94 21.75 -10.59
N ARG A 79 -8.63 21.89 -10.55
CA ARG A 79 -7.74 21.63 -11.69
C ARG A 79 -7.20 20.21 -11.60
N ALA A 80 -6.70 19.69 -12.71
CA ALA A 80 -5.94 18.44 -12.71
C ALA A 80 -4.78 18.53 -11.72
N PRO A 81 -4.50 17.46 -10.96
CA PRO A 81 -3.43 17.45 -9.97
C PRO A 81 -2.06 17.57 -10.64
N GLU A 82 -1.15 18.30 -10.00
CA GLU A 82 0.25 18.35 -10.40
C GLU A 82 0.98 17.18 -9.72
N LEU A 83 1.44 16.19 -10.50
CA LEU A 83 2.03 14.94 -10.00
C LEU A 83 3.50 14.74 -10.40
N SER A 84 4.21 15.77 -10.83
CA SER A 84 5.60 15.63 -11.28
C SER A 84 6.52 15.13 -10.17
N GLN A 85 6.37 15.66 -8.95
CA GLN A 85 7.15 15.21 -7.80
C GLN A 85 6.83 13.76 -7.41
N TRP A 86 5.55 13.36 -7.52
CA TRP A 86 5.12 12.00 -7.26
C TRP A 86 5.66 11.01 -8.31
N LYS A 87 5.65 11.40 -9.58
CA LYS A 87 6.28 10.62 -10.66
C LYS A 87 7.78 10.45 -10.41
N ALA A 88 8.47 11.52 -10.02
CA ALA A 88 9.89 11.45 -9.70
C ALA A 88 10.18 10.51 -8.50
N LEU A 89 9.30 10.48 -7.49
CA LEU A 89 9.40 9.52 -6.38
C LEU A 89 9.27 8.07 -6.89
N VAL A 90 8.26 7.78 -7.69
CA VAL A 90 8.03 6.44 -8.25
C VAL A 90 9.22 5.99 -9.12
N GLU A 91 9.75 6.86 -9.95
CA GLU A 91 10.95 6.55 -10.75
C GLU A 91 12.18 6.28 -9.87
N ARG A 92 12.36 7.02 -8.77
CA ARG A 92 13.43 6.76 -7.80
C ARG A 92 13.28 5.38 -7.15
N ILE A 93 12.06 5.00 -6.76
CA ILE A 93 11.77 3.69 -6.20
C ILE A 93 12.14 2.58 -7.19
N LYS A 94 11.72 2.74 -8.47
CA LYS A 94 11.99 1.75 -9.53
C LYS A 94 13.47 1.65 -9.89
N SER A 95 14.20 2.73 -9.77
CA SER A 95 15.64 2.78 -10.11
C SER A 95 16.57 2.40 -8.95
N ALA A 96 16.02 2.08 -7.77
CA ALA A 96 16.83 1.66 -6.63
C ALA A 96 17.58 0.35 -6.95
N GLY A 97 18.90 0.46 -7.05
CA GLY A 97 19.75 -0.68 -7.44
C GLY A 97 20.53 -1.31 -6.27
N ARG A 98 20.47 -0.70 -5.09
CA ARG A 98 21.12 -1.20 -3.87
C ARG A 98 20.09 -1.90 -2.99
N HIS A 99 20.43 -3.06 -2.45
CA HIS A 99 19.64 -3.77 -1.44
C HIS A 99 20.28 -3.62 -0.07
N VAL A 100 19.44 -3.42 0.95
CA VAL A 100 19.85 -3.32 2.36
C VAL A 100 18.90 -4.18 3.18
N THR A 101 19.43 -5.08 3.98
CA THR A 101 18.65 -5.95 4.86
C THR A 101 18.63 -5.39 6.29
N ILE A 102 17.46 -5.06 6.79
CA ILE A 102 17.29 -4.55 8.16
C ILE A 102 16.56 -5.58 9.01
N GLY A 103 17.20 -6.04 10.09
CA GLY A 103 16.55 -6.86 11.11
C GLY A 103 15.59 -6.02 11.95
N LEU A 104 14.29 -6.34 11.89
CA LEU A 104 13.29 -5.76 12.78
C LEU A 104 13.02 -6.76 13.91
N VAL A 105 13.47 -6.43 15.11
CA VAL A 105 13.36 -7.28 16.30
C VAL A 105 12.14 -6.85 17.10
N GLY A 106 11.17 -7.74 17.29
CA GLY A 106 9.94 -7.36 17.98
C GLY A 106 9.14 -8.55 18.50
N LYS A 107 8.12 -8.24 19.30
CA LYS A 107 7.24 -9.23 19.96
C LYS A 107 6.11 -9.73 19.08
N TYR A 108 5.71 -8.94 18.07
CA TYR A 108 4.51 -9.17 17.27
C TYR A 108 4.83 -9.40 15.80
N VAL A 109 6.01 -9.93 15.51
CA VAL A 109 6.50 -10.14 14.14
C VAL A 109 5.67 -11.13 13.33
N GLN A 110 4.88 -11.97 13.98
CA GLN A 110 3.92 -12.87 13.31
C GLN A 110 2.74 -12.10 12.68
N LEU A 111 2.46 -10.89 13.18
CA LEU A 111 1.45 -9.99 12.64
C LEU A 111 2.16 -8.73 12.13
N HIS A 112 2.58 -8.74 10.87
CA HIS A 112 3.36 -7.65 10.26
C HIS A 112 2.68 -6.28 10.39
N ASP A 113 1.35 -6.24 10.38
CA ASP A 113 0.57 -5.00 10.56
C ASP A 113 0.85 -4.29 11.89
N ALA A 114 1.28 -5.02 12.91
CA ALA A 114 1.66 -4.41 14.20
C ALA A 114 2.85 -3.45 14.07
N TYR A 115 3.69 -3.66 13.06
CA TYR A 115 4.86 -2.84 12.78
C TYR A 115 4.80 -2.12 11.43
N LEU A 116 3.60 -2.00 10.83
CA LEU A 116 3.43 -1.42 9.50
C LEU A 116 4.07 -0.03 9.37
N SER A 117 3.88 0.84 10.37
CA SER A 117 4.47 2.19 10.35
C SER A 117 6.00 2.19 10.42
N VAL A 118 6.59 1.21 11.12
CA VAL A 118 8.05 1.05 11.20
C VAL A 118 8.58 0.51 9.87
N ALA A 119 7.92 -0.49 9.31
CA ALA A 119 8.26 -1.05 7.99
C ALA A 119 8.20 0.02 6.89
N GLU A 120 7.11 0.79 6.85
CA GLU A 120 6.97 1.88 5.88
C GLU A 120 8.02 2.99 6.08
N ALA A 121 8.35 3.31 7.33
CA ALA A 121 9.42 4.29 7.60
C ALA A 121 10.79 3.81 7.09
N LEU A 122 11.09 2.51 7.22
CA LEU A 122 12.30 1.90 6.67
C LEU A 122 12.29 1.93 5.12
N HIS A 123 11.17 1.59 4.49
CA HIS A 123 11.04 1.70 3.04
C HIS A 123 11.22 3.14 2.56
N HIS A 124 10.60 4.13 3.23
CA HIS A 124 10.77 5.55 2.90
C HIS A 124 12.22 6.01 3.01
N ALA A 125 12.93 5.59 4.06
CA ALA A 125 14.35 5.87 4.22
C ALA A 125 15.17 5.24 3.08
N GLY A 126 14.86 4.00 2.71
CA GLY A 126 15.46 3.33 1.56
C GLY A 126 15.27 4.12 0.27
N TYR A 127 14.04 4.54 -0.03
CA TYR A 127 13.73 5.34 -1.23
C TYR A 127 14.49 6.68 -1.25
N ALA A 128 14.64 7.32 -0.10
CA ALA A 128 15.43 8.54 0.01
C ALA A 128 16.92 8.31 -0.26
N CYS A 129 17.43 7.12 0.11
CA CYS A 129 18.82 6.72 -0.06
C CYS A 129 19.11 5.96 -1.39
N GLY A 130 18.11 5.80 -2.26
CA GLY A 130 18.24 5.04 -3.50
C GLY A 130 18.47 3.54 -3.28
N ALA A 131 17.90 2.99 -2.21
CA ALA A 131 18.01 1.59 -1.83
C ALA A 131 16.63 0.94 -1.66
N THR A 132 16.55 -0.35 -1.95
CA THR A 132 15.44 -1.21 -1.54
C THR A 132 15.77 -1.80 -0.17
N VAL A 133 14.82 -1.74 0.75
CA VAL A 133 14.98 -2.30 2.10
C VAL A 133 14.22 -3.61 2.17
N ASP A 134 14.95 -4.68 2.49
CA ASP A 134 14.40 -5.98 2.81
C ASP A 134 14.33 -6.12 4.33
N ILE A 135 13.14 -6.39 4.88
CA ILE A 135 12.92 -6.48 6.33
C ILE A 135 13.00 -7.94 6.75
N LYS A 136 14.02 -8.27 7.57
CA LYS A 136 14.12 -9.56 8.26
C LYS A 136 13.37 -9.47 9.59
N TRP A 137 12.21 -10.13 9.66
CA TRP A 137 11.38 -10.16 10.86
C TRP A 137 11.94 -11.12 11.89
N ILE A 138 12.30 -10.63 13.06
CA ILE A 138 12.98 -11.38 14.11
C ILE A 138 12.14 -11.34 15.39
N ASP A 139 11.68 -12.51 15.83
CA ASP A 139 10.94 -12.63 17.10
C ASP A 139 11.92 -12.51 18.28
N SER A 140 11.72 -11.45 19.08
CA SER A 140 12.56 -11.19 20.24
C SER A 140 12.54 -12.31 21.30
N GLU A 141 11.51 -13.15 21.32
CA GLU A 141 11.46 -14.30 22.25
C GLU A 141 12.40 -15.44 21.85
N THR A 142 12.84 -15.47 20.60
CA THR A 142 13.74 -16.52 20.07
C THR A 142 15.20 -16.15 20.11
N VAL A 143 15.54 -14.90 20.38
CA VAL A 143 16.92 -14.40 20.40
C VAL A 143 17.56 -14.69 21.77
N THR A 144 18.74 -15.31 21.75
CA THR A 144 19.60 -15.58 22.91
C THR A 144 21.04 -15.19 22.62
N ASP A 145 21.87 -15.07 23.66
CA ASP A 145 23.30 -14.75 23.49
C ASP A 145 24.02 -15.78 22.58
N GLU A 146 23.59 -17.05 22.62
CA GLU A 146 24.21 -18.13 21.86
C GLU A 146 23.86 -18.08 20.36
N ASN A 147 22.64 -17.61 20.00
CA ASN A 147 22.15 -17.65 18.62
C ASN A 147 22.10 -16.27 17.95
N ALA A 148 22.34 -15.19 18.66
CA ALA A 148 22.25 -13.82 18.14
C ALA A 148 23.11 -13.61 16.90
N ALA A 149 24.36 -14.08 16.92
CA ALA A 149 25.26 -13.94 15.78
C ALA A 149 24.73 -14.63 14.51
N GLU A 150 24.07 -15.77 14.63
CA GLU A 150 23.46 -16.50 13.52
C GLU A 150 22.18 -15.79 13.04
N ILE A 151 21.30 -15.41 13.98
CA ILE A 151 20.03 -14.73 13.66
C ILE A 151 20.26 -13.41 12.94
N PHE A 152 21.25 -12.61 13.36
CA PHE A 152 21.56 -11.33 12.72
C PHE A 152 22.51 -11.44 11.52
N SER A 153 22.96 -12.64 11.19
CA SER A 153 23.77 -12.85 9.99
C SER A 153 23.05 -12.38 8.74
N GLY A 154 23.76 -11.60 7.92
CA GLY A 154 23.22 -11.03 6.69
C GLY A 154 22.35 -9.79 6.88
N CYS A 155 22.21 -9.24 8.10
CA CYS A 155 21.62 -7.93 8.31
C CYS A 155 22.68 -6.84 8.17
N ASP A 156 22.37 -5.79 7.41
CA ASP A 156 23.19 -4.57 7.31
C ASP A 156 22.96 -3.61 8.50
N GLY A 157 21.83 -3.78 9.17
CA GLY A 157 21.44 -3.02 10.35
C GLY A 157 20.28 -3.67 11.09
N MET A 158 19.93 -3.13 12.24
CA MET A 158 18.80 -3.61 13.02
C MET A 158 18.02 -2.47 13.64
N ILE A 159 16.73 -2.69 13.88
CA ILE A 159 15.85 -1.79 14.62
C ILE A 159 15.07 -2.59 15.66
N VAL A 160 15.01 -2.06 16.86
CA VAL A 160 14.19 -2.59 17.96
C VAL A 160 13.11 -1.54 18.25
N PRO A 161 11.87 -1.71 17.74
CA PRO A 161 10.78 -0.79 18.04
C PRO A 161 10.41 -0.82 19.52
N GLY A 162 9.89 0.30 20.02
CA GLY A 162 9.36 0.36 21.37
C GLY A 162 8.29 -0.69 21.62
N GLY A 163 8.27 -1.25 22.82
CA GLY A 163 7.29 -2.24 23.25
C GLY A 163 6.96 -2.09 24.74
N PHE A 164 5.85 -2.67 25.15
CA PHE A 164 5.39 -2.66 26.54
C PHE A 164 5.36 -4.08 27.12
N GLY A 165 5.60 -4.19 28.45
CA GLY A 165 5.62 -5.46 29.20
C GLY A 165 6.93 -6.24 29.06
N ASP A 166 7.03 -7.36 29.74
CA ASP A 166 8.30 -8.08 29.97
C ASP A 166 8.60 -9.16 28.93
N ARG A 167 7.61 -9.52 28.08
CA ARG A 167 7.76 -10.56 27.06
C ARG A 167 8.81 -10.19 26.03
N GLY A 168 9.79 -11.06 25.79
CA GLY A 168 10.82 -10.89 24.79
C GLY A 168 11.89 -9.82 25.08
N ILE A 169 11.89 -9.21 26.27
CA ILE A 169 12.89 -8.18 26.66
C ILE A 169 14.32 -8.74 26.59
N GLY A 170 14.53 -10.00 27.00
CA GLY A 170 15.84 -10.63 26.99
C GLY A 170 16.47 -10.75 25.59
N GLY A 171 15.66 -10.74 24.52
CA GLY A 171 16.12 -10.80 23.13
C GLY A 171 16.11 -9.45 22.41
N MET A 172 15.82 -8.37 23.11
CA MET A 172 15.86 -7.01 22.59
C MET A 172 17.13 -6.30 23.03
#